data_0eda334d78a1e19cd809c7464685cc5b
#
_entry.id   0eda334d78a1e19cd809c7464685cc5b
#
_cell.length_a   1.000
_cell.length_b   1.000
_cell.length_c   1.000
_cell.angle_alpha   90.00
_cell.angle_beta   90.00
_cell.angle_gamma   90.00
#
_symmetry.space_group_name_H-M   'P 1'
#
loop_
_entity.id
_entity.type
_entity.pdbx_description
1 polymer ?
#
loop_
_entity_poly.entity_id
_entity_poly.type
_entity_poly.pdbx_seq_one_letter_code
_entity_poly.pdbx_strand_id
1 'polypeptide(L)'
;MELQDILLFNDQLSEEELIIHRSAREYCQQELLPRIVDANRNETFDIDIYKEMGSLGFLGAPIKGYGCAGTNYVSYGLIAREIERVDSSYRSAFSVQTSLAMHAIYEFGSEEQKDFYLPVMAKGDKLGCFGLTEADAGSDPASMKTKAIEKDGGYVLNGSKNWITNSPIADVLIIWAKDEQEILRGFIVDRDSKGLSTPKIDGKFALRASTTGQIFLEDVFVPKDKMLPNVQSFRGPFSCLNMARYGIAWGAMGAAEF
;
A
#
# COMPACT_ATOMS: atom_id res chain seq x y z
N MET A 1 -22.79 0.70 25.73
CA MET A 1 -22.44 1.82 26.63
C MET A 1 -21.39 2.62 25.87
N GLU A 2 -21.73 3.78 25.37
CA GLU A 2 -20.72 4.64 24.75
C GLU A 2 -19.74 5.09 25.83
N LEU A 3 -18.46 4.79 25.64
CA LEU A 3 -17.41 5.36 26.47
C LEU A 3 -17.42 6.87 26.25
N GLN A 4 -17.58 7.62 27.32
CA GLN A 4 -17.48 9.07 27.29
C GLN A 4 -16.10 9.45 26.75
N ASP A 5 -16.05 10.36 25.78
CA ASP A 5 -14.76 10.88 25.25
C ASP A 5 -14.07 11.74 26.32
N ILE A 6 -13.34 11.05 27.19
CA ILE A 6 -12.64 11.68 28.34
C ILE A 6 -11.56 12.66 27.86
N LEU A 7 -11.01 12.43 26.66
CA LEU A 7 -9.94 13.25 26.08
C LEU A 7 -10.48 14.40 25.24
N LEU A 8 -11.81 14.49 25.06
CA LEU A 8 -12.46 15.46 24.17
C LEU A 8 -11.81 15.44 22.78
N PHE A 9 -11.57 14.23 22.27
CA PHE A 9 -10.81 14.03 21.03
C PHE A 9 -11.48 14.73 19.85
N ASN A 10 -12.81 14.63 19.73
CA ASN A 10 -13.54 15.26 18.66
C ASN A 10 -13.47 16.79 18.69
N ASP A 11 -13.31 17.39 19.88
CA ASP A 11 -13.19 18.85 20.04
C ASP A 11 -11.84 19.38 19.53
N GLN A 12 -10.87 18.49 19.33
CA GLN A 12 -9.55 18.82 18.81
C GLN A 12 -9.48 18.76 17.27
N LEU A 13 -10.51 18.22 16.61
CA LEU A 13 -10.56 18.05 15.17
C LEU A 13 -11.18 19.28 14.49
N SER A 14 -10.68 19.63 13.32
CA SER A 14 -11.32 20.62 12.45
C SER A 14 -12.65 20.09 11.89
N GLU A 15 -13.49 20.99 11.36
CA GLU A 15 -14.75 20.61 10.71
C GLU A 15 -14.54 19.64 9.55
N GLU A 16 -13.49 19.86 8.74
CA GLU A 16 -13.12 18.97 7.62
C GLU A 16 -12.75 17.57 8.13
N GLU A 17 -11.90 17.48 9.16
CA GLU A 17 -11.50 16.21 9.76
C GLU A 17 -12.69 15.45 10.36
N LEU A 18 -13.63 16.16 11.00
CA LEU A 18 -14.87 15.58 11.52
C LEU A 18 -15.79 15.04 10.42
N ILE A 19 -15.87 15.72 9.27
CA ILE A 19 -16.64 15.26 8.10
C ILE A 19 -16.01 13.98 7.54
N ILE A 20 -14.70 13.97 7.35
CA ILE A 20 -13.96 12.81 6.86
C ILE A 20 -14.08 11.63 7.82
N HIS A 21 -13.94 11.86 9.11
CA HIS A 21 -14.11 10.84 10.15
C HIS A 21 -15.50 10.20 10.11
N ARG A 22 -16.55 11.01 10.05
CA ARG A 22 -17.93 10.51 9.96
C ARG A 22 -18.19 9.71 8.69
N SER A 23 -17.72 10.20 7.53
CA SER A 23 -17.83 9.51 6.26
C SER A 23 -17.11 8.16 6.29
N ALA A 24 -15.88 8.12 6.83
CA ALA A 24 -15.11 6.89 6.96
C ALA A 24 -15.83 5.88 7.89
N ARG A 25 -16.33 6.34 9.05
CA ARG A 25 -17.07 5.50 9.99
C ARG A 25 -18.33 4.92 9.36
N GLU A 26 -19.11 5.76 8.68
CA GLU A 26 -20.35 5.34 8.03
C GLU A 26 -20.08 4.25 6.98
N TYR A 27 -19.15 4.49 6.06
CA TYR A 27 -18.74 3.51 5.06
C TYR A 27 -18.26 2.21 5.71
N CYS A 28 -17.37 2.28 6.69
CA CYS A 28 -16.82 1.10 7.32
C CYS A 28 -17.88 0.26 8.03
N GLN A 29 -18.83 0.90 8.73
CA GLN A 29 -19.88 0.19 9.46
C GLN A 29 -20.97 -0.38 8.54
N GLN A 30 -21.31 0.34 7.45
CA GLN A 30 -22.40 -0.08 6.56
C GLN A 30 -21.92 -1.05 5.48
N GLU A 31 -20.70 -0.87 4.96
CA GLU A 31 -20.21 -1.63 3.81
C GLU A 31 -19.15 -2.67 4.18
N LEU A 32 -18.17 -2.35 5.03
CA LEU A 32 -17.08 -3.27 5.33
C LEU A 32 -17.43 -4.28 6.43
N LEU A 33 -18.06 -3.83 7.51
CA LEU A 33 -18.36 -4.67 8.67
C LEU A 33 -19.25 -5.89 8.31
N PRO A 34 -20.29 -5.77 7.47
CA PRO A 34 -21.09 -6.94 7.09
C PRO A 34 -20.34 -8.02 6.32
N ARG A 35 -19.25 -7.63 5.61
CA ARG A 35 -18.47 -8.53 4.74
C ARG A 35 -17.36 -9.29 5.48
N ILE A 36 -16.86 -8.76 6.61
CA ILE A 36 -15.58 -9.22 7.18
C ILE A 36 -15.61 -10.63 7.72
N VAL A 37 -16.70 -11.07 8.33
CA VAL A 37 -16.78 -12.41 8.93
C VAL A 37 -16.58 -13.50 7.88
N ASP A 38 -17.27 -13.40 6.77
CA ASP A 38 -17.17 -14.36 5.67
C ASP A 38 -15.84 -14.22 4.92
N ALA A 39 -15.37 -13.00 4.70
CA ALA A 39 -14.07 -12.74 4.09
C ALA A 39 -12.92 -13.34 4.92
N ASN A 40 -12.95 -13.19 6.25
CA ASN A 40 -11.96 -13.77 7.15
C ASN A 40 -12.01 -15.31 7.15
N ARG A 41 -13.21 -15.91 7.23
CA ARG A 41 -13.39 -17.38 7.23
C ARG A 41 -12.85 -18.01 5.95
N ASN A 42 -13.15 -17.41 4.80
CA ASN A 42 -12.85 -17.94 3.48
C ASN A 42 -11.51 -17.47 2.90
N GLU A 43 -10.76 -16.62 3.62
CA GLU A 43 -9.51 -15.99 3.15
C GLU A 43 -9.69 -15.27 1.81
N THR A 44 -10.78 -14.54 1.66
CA THR A 44 -11.13 -13.79 0.46
C THR A 44 -11.05 -12.28 0.69
N PHE A 45 -10.78 -11.55 -0.38
CA PHE A 45 -10.81 -10.09 -0.41
C PHE A 45 -11.67 -9.66 -1.61
N ASP A 46 -12.68 -8.84 -1.36
CA ASP A 46 -13.50 -8.25 -2.40
C ASP A 46 -12.75 -7.06 -3.02
N ILE A 47 -12.35 -7.19 -4.27
CA ILE A 47 -11.54 -6.20 -4.98
C ILE A 47 -12.28 -4.88 -5.21
N ASP A 48 -13.62 -4.91 -5.25
CA ASP A 48 -14.43 -3.71 -5.47
C ASP A 48 -14.33 -2.72 -4.31
N ILE A 49 -13.91 -3.17 -3.11
CA ILE A 49 -13.59 -2.31 -1.96
C ILE A 49 -12.59 -1.21 -2.34
N TYR A 50 -11.65 -1.46 -3.26
CA TYR A 50 -10.72 -0.42 -3.70
C TYR A 50 -11.42 0.69 -4.49
N LYS A 51 -12.37 0.33 -5.35
CA LYS A 51 -13.16 1.33 -6.10
C LYS A 51 -14.09 2.12 -5.18
N GLU A 52 -14.67 1.43 -4.20
CA GLU A 52 -15.48 2.08 -3.16
C GLU A 52 -14.66 3.10 -2.39
N MET A 53 -13.48 2.71 -1.86
CA MET A 53 -12.56 3.62 -1.17
C MET A 53 -12.05 4.74 -2.09
N GLY A 54 -11.81 4.44 -3.36
CA GLY A 54 -11.42 5.42 -4.38
C GLY A 54 -12.49 6.47 -4.61
N SER A 55 -13.77 6.06 -4.71
CA SER A 55 -14.90 6.98 -4.90
C SER A 55 -15.10 7.94 -3.72
N LEU A 56 -14.69 7.53 -2.52
CA LEU A 56 -14.72 8.34 -1.30
C LEU A 56 -13.47 9.21 -1.13
N GLY A 57 -12.48 9.12 -2.05
CA GLY A 57 -11.23 9.87 -1.97
C GLY A 57 -10.28 9.36 -0.88
N PHE A 58 -10.44 8.14 -0.38
CA PHE A 58 -9.61 7.59 0.68
C PHE A 58 -8.24 7.15 0.14
N LEU A 59 -8.20 6.61 -1.08
CA LEU A 59 -6.94 6.15 -1.68
C LEU A 59 -6.06 7.33 -2.07
N GLY A 60 -4.84 7.35 -1.59
CA GLY A 60 -3.93 8.47 -1.80
C GLY A 60 -4.35 9.76 -1.06
N ALA A 61 -5.21 9.69 -0.05
CA ALA A 61 -5.80 10.84 0.64
C ALA A 61 -4.81 11.98 0.95
N PRO A 62 -3.57 11.77 1.47
CA PRO A 62 -2.64 12.86 1.75
C PRO A 62 -1.85 13.36 0.53
N ILE A 63 -1.98 12.72 -0.64
CA ILE A 63 -1.26 13.11 -1.86
C ILE A 63 -1.93 14.34 -2.47
N LYS A 64 -1.14 15.37 -2.75
CA LYS A 64 -1.63 16.60 -3.38
C LYS A 64 -1.57 16.50 -4.90
N GLY A 65 -2.67 16.80 -5.56
CA GLY A 65 -2.79 16.68 -7.02
C GLY A 65 -3.13 15.27 -7.50
N TYR A 66 -2.98 15.02 -8.78
CA TYR A 66 -3.13 13.73 -9.46
C TYR A 66 -4.49 13.02 -9.18
N GLY A 67 -5.55 13.80 -8.97
CA GLY A 67 -6.87 13.26 -8.66
C GLY A 67 -7.05 12.72 -7.25
N CYS A 68 -6.06 12.87 -6.37
CA CYS A 68 -6.14 12.54 -4.95
C CYS A 68 -6.79 13.68 -4.15
N ALA A 69 -7.33 13.36 -2.97
CA ALA A 69 -8.06 14.33 -2.14
C ALA A 69 -7.18 15.44 -1.54
N GLY A 70 -5.89 15.20 -1.33
CA GLY A 70 -4.95 16.20 -0.82
C GLY A 70 -5.17 16.60 0.65
N THR A 71 -5.78 15.71 1.44
CA THR A 71 -6.10 15.94 2.86
C THR A 71 -4.85 15.99 3.73
N ASN A 72 -5.01 16.37 4.99
CA ASN A 72 -3.92 16.31 5.95
C ASN A 72 -3.73 14.87 6.51
N TYR A 73 -2.64 14.68 7.26
CA TYR A 73 -2.32 13.36 7.82
C TYR A 73 -3.23 12.93 8.98
N VAL A 74 -3.89 13.86 9.68
CA VAL A 74 -4.90 13.52 10.70
C VAL A 74 -6.09 12.85 10.01
N SER A 75 -6.57 13.42 8.92
CA SER A 75 -7.64 12.83 8.10
C SER A 75 -7.28 11.41 7.61
N TYR A 76 -6.05 11.22 7.10
CA TYR A 76 -5.55 9.90 6.73
C TYR A 76 -5.56 8.92 7.92
N GLY A 77 -5.14 9.38 9.09
CA GLY A 77 -5.16 8.59 10.32
C GLY A 77 -6.58 8.20 10.75
N LEU A 78 -7.52 9.13 10.68
CA LEU A 78 -8.94 8.89 11.00
C LEU A 78 -9.56 7.84 10.08
N ILE A 79 -9.27 7.90 8.76
CA ILE A 79 -9.69 6.88 7.81
C ILE A 79 -9.10 5.51 8.20
N ALA A 80 -7.79 5.45 8.44
CA ALA A 80 -7.10 4.21 8.83
C ALA A 80 -7.69 3.62 10.12
N ARG A 81 -8.03 4.46 11.12
CA ARG A 81 -8.65 4.07 12.39
C ARG A 81 -10.01 3.41 12.16
N GLU A 82 -10.89 4.00 11.36
CA GLU A 82 -12.21 3.45 11.14
C GLU A 82 -12.19 2.18 10.28
N ILE A 83 -11.27 2.06 9.32
CA ILE A 83 -11.10 0.83 8.55
C ILE A 83 -10.59 -0.31 9.46
N GLU A 84 -9.59 -0.05 10.30
CA GLU A 84 -9.03 -1.08 11.19
C GLU A 84 -9.96 -1.42 12.35
N ARG A 85 -10.87 -0.53 12.73
CA ARG A 85 -11.98 -0.86 13.64
C ARG A 85 -12.82 -2.03 13.12
N VAL A 86 -12.92 -2.20 11.80
CA VAL A 86 -13.56 -3.37 11.19
C VAL A 86 -12.60 -4.55 11.16
N ASP A 87 -11.44 -4.40 10.51
CA ASP A 87 -10.42 -5.46 10.44
C ASP A 87 -9.08 -4.94 9.89
N SER A 88 -8.00 -5.44 10.47
CA SER A 88 -6.63 -5.13 10.04
C SER A 88 -6.33 -5.53 8.59
N SER A 89 -7.03 -6.51 8.02
CA SER A 89 -6.87 -6.91 6.62
C SER A 89 -7.25 -5.78 5.65
N TYR A 90 -8.39 -5.14 5.89
CA TYR A 90 -8.86 -4.02 5.09
C TYR A 90 -7.96 -2.79 5.26
N ARG A 91 -7.53 -2.50 6.50
CA ARG A 91 -6.58 -1.40 6.72
C ARG A 91 -5.23 -1.69 6.05
N SER A 92 -4.75 -2.93 6.06
CA SER A 92 -3.52 -3.30 5.36
C SER A 92 -3.61 -3.03 3.86
N ALA A 93 -4.72 -3.42 3.23
CA ALA A 93 -5.00 -3.16 1.83
C ALA A 93 -4.98 -1.64 1.51
N PHE A 94 -5.72 -0.84 2.28
CA PHE A 94 -5.74 0.62 2.19
C PHE A 94 -4.35 1.24 2.35
N SER A 95 -3.58 0.80 3.37
CA SER A 95 -2.25 1.35 3.66
C SER A 95 -1.24 1.01 2.57
N VAL A 96 -1.23 -0.23 2.05
CA VAL A 96 -0.30 -0.62 0.99
C VAL A 96 -0.55 0.18 -0.28
N GLN A 97 -1.81 0.40 -0.64
CA GLN A 97 -2.15 1.24 -1.78
C GLN A 97 -1.65 2.68 -1.57
N THR A 98 -2.06 3.32 -0.47
CA THR A 98 -1.85 4.75 -0.23
C THR A 98 -0.43 5.09 0.20
N SER A 99 0.05 4.49 1.31
CA SER A 99 1.28 4.90 1.98
C SER A 99 2.54 4.21 1.47
N LEU A 100 2.40 3.13 0.71
CA LEU A 100 3.52 2.40 0.15
C LEU A 100 3.60 2.56 -1.37
N ALA A 101 2.65 2.01 -2.14
CA ALA A 101 2.73 2.01 -3.59
C ALA A 101 2.57 3.42 -4.19
N MET A 102 1.47 4.11 -3.88
CA MET A 102 1.24 5.47 -4.39
C MET A 102 2.26 6.46 -3.84
N HIS A 103 2.62 6.35 -2.55
CA HIS A 103 3.61 7.25 -1.95
C HIS A 103 5.00 7.08 -2.58
N ALA A 104 5.42 5.86 -2.92
CA ALA A 104 6.69 5.62 -3.62
C ALA A 104 6.73 6.33 -4.97
N ILE A 105 5.64 6.26 -5.75
CA ILE A 105 5.53 6.96 -7.04
C ILE A 105 5.49 8.49 -6.82
N TYR A 106 4.72 8.96 -5.85
CA TYR A 106 4.58 10.39 -5.56
C TYR A 106 5.90 11.05 -5.16
N GLU A 107 6.66 10.41 -4.26
CA GLU A 107 7.92 10.99 -3.75
C GLU A 107 9.10 10.79 -4.70
N PHE A 108 9.15 9.66 -5.40
CA PHE A 108 10.36 9.24 -6.12
C PHE A 108 10.17 9.07 -7.63
N GLY A 109 8.95 9.15 -8.13
CA GLY A 109 8.65 9.06 -9.55
C GLY A 109 8.99 10.34 -10.33
N SER A 110 9.09 10.21 -11.64
CA SER A 110 9.05 11.36 -12.56
C SER A 110 7.63 11.93 -12.65
N GLU A 111 7.46 13.14 -13.20
CA GLU A 111 6.13 13.72 -13.38
C GLU A 111 5.26 12.86 -14.31
N GLU A 112 5.85 12.28 -15.36
CA GLU A 112 5.15 11.38 -16.28
C GLU A 112 4.66 10.12 -15.55
N GLN A 113 5.47 9.54 -14.64
CA GLN A 113 5.05 8.40 -13.83
C GLN A 113 3.91 8.78 -12.87
N LYS A 114 4.00 9.94 -12.22
CA LYS A 114 2.94 10.43 -11.32
C LYS A 114 1.63 10.67 -12.06
N ASP A 115 1.68 11.37 -13.20
CA ASP A 115 0.51 11.66 -14.02
C ASP A 115 -0.16 10.40 -14.58
N PHE A 116 0.63 9.36 -14.89
CA PHE A 116 0.12 8.12 -15.44
C PHE A 116 -0.48 7.19 -14.37
N TYR A 117 0.21 7.00 -13.24
CA TYR A 117 -0.18 5.98 -12.26
C TYR A 117 -1.12 6.51 -11.16
N LEU A 118 -0.84 7.69 -10.61
CA LEU A 118 -1.56 8.16 -9.41
C LEU A 118 -3.06 8.35 -9.63
N PRO A 119 -3.55 8.92 -10.74
CA PRO A 119 -4.98 9.13 -10.94
C PRO A 119 -5.79 7.82 -11.01
N VAL A 120 -5.25 6.80 -11.65
CA VAL A 120 -5.94 5.50 -11.78
C VAL A 120 -5.83 4.68 -10.50
N MET A 121 -4.74 4.84 -9.74
CA MET A 121 -4.59 4.21 -8.42
C MET A 121 -5.48 4.88 -7.37
N ALA A 122 -5.66 6.20 -7.43
CA ALA A 122 -6.55 6.94 -6.53
C ALA A 122 -8.03 6.54 -6.70
N LYS A 123 -8.44 6.17 -7.91
CA LYS A 123 -9.78 5.65 -8.19
C LYS A 123 -9.97 4.17 -7.82
N GLY A 124 -8.89 3.46 -7.49
CA GLY A 124 -8.93 2.01 -7.29
C GLY A 124 -9.04 1.19 -8.57
N ASP A 125 -8.79 1.80 -9.74
CA ASP A 125 -8.79 1.11 -11.04
C ASP A 125 -7.51 0.30 -11.27
N LYS A 126 -6.41 0.70 -10.61
CA LYS A 126 -5.14 -0.05 -10.55
C LYS A 126 -4.67 -0.22 -9.12
N LEU A 127 -4.33 -1.45 -8.79
CA LEU A 127 -3.89 -1.82 -7.45
C LEU A 127 -2.38 -1.92 -7.38
N GLY A 128 -1.83 -1.42 -6.27
CA GLY A 128 -0.40 -1.47 -6.02
C GLY A 128 0.00 -2.49 -4.96
N CYS A 129 1.25 -2.97 -5.06
CA CYS A 129 1.93 -3.66 -3.98
C CYS A 129 3.34 -3.12 -3.78
N PHE A 130 4.00 -3.56 -2.70
CA PHE A 130 5.30 -3.03 -2.29
C PHE A 130 6.26 -4.17 -1.95
N GLY A 131 7.11 -4.53 -2.90
CA GLY A 131 8.04 -5.64 -2.82
C GLY A 131 9.39 -5.23 -2.24
N LEU A 132 9.51 -5.15 -0.91
CA LEU A 132 10.76 -4.88 -0.20
C LEU A 132 11.31 -6.14 0.47
N THR A 133 10.51 -6.76 1.33
CA THR A 133 10.89 -7.89 2.20
C THR A 133 11.24 -9.14 1.41
N GLU A 134 12.32 -9.81 1.79
CA GLU A 134 12.72 -11.14 1.30
C GLU A 134 12.70 -12.16 2.45
N ALA A 135 12.75 -13.45 2.13
CA ALA A 135 12.72 -14.51 3.13
C ALA A 135 13.83 -14.36 4.19
N ASP A 136 15.04 -13.97 3.75
CA ASP A 136 16.20 -13.79 4.62
C ASP A 136 16.48 -12.31 4.97
N ALA A 137 15.67 -11.37 4.47
CA ALA A 137 15.85 -9.93 4.64
C ALA A 137 14.54 -9.24 5.04
N GLY A 138 14.06 -9.53 6.25
CA GLY A 138 12.86 -8.93 6.85
C GLY A 138 13.21 -7.69 7.68
N SER A 139 13.67 -7.90 8.93
CA SER A 139 14.06 -6.81 9.83
C SER A 139 15.28 -6.02 9.36
N ASP A 140 16.15 -6.66 8.61
CA ASP A 140 17.27 -6.02 7.91
C ASP A 140 17.06 -6.06 6.38
N PRO A 141 16.30 -5.12 5.80
CA PRO A 141 16.09 -5.08 4.35
C PRO A 141 17.36 -4.71 3.58
N ALA A 142 18.41 -4.21 4.24
CA ALA A 142 19.68 -3.91 3.60
C ALA A 142 20.42 -5.17 3.14
N SER A 143 20.11 -6.32 3.74
CA SER A 143 20.67 -7.62 3.32
C SER A 143 19.95 -8.26 2.13
N MET A 144 19.02 -7.54 1.47
CA MET A 144 18.30 -8.06 0.30
C MET A 144 19.24 -8.55 -0.81
N LYS A 145 18.77 -9.57 -1.51
CA LYS A 145 19.52 -10.24 -2.59
C LYS A 145 18.96 -9.94 -3.99
N THR A 146 17.73 -9.39 -4.09
CA THR A 146 17.15 -9.02 -5.38
C THR A 146 18.05 -8.02 -6.11
N LYS A 147 18.41 -8.34 -7.35
CA LYS A 147 19.32 -7.56 -8.20
C LYS A 147 18.59 -6.95 -9.39
N ALA A 148 19.10 -5.82 -9.83
CA ALA A 148 18.72 -5.15 -11.07
C ALA A 148 19.98 -4.87 -11.89
N ILE A 149 20.12 -5.56 -13.00
CA ILE A 149 21.29 -5.45 -13.90
C ILE A 149 20.89 -4.59 -15.10
N GLU A 150 21.65 -3.51 -15.38
CA GLU A 150 21.38 -2.65 -16.53
C GLU A 150 21.62 -3.40 -17.85
N LYS A 151 20.65 -3.38 -18.75
CA LYS A 151 20.70 -4.08 -20.03
C LYS A 151 19.76 -3.46 -21.06
N ASP A 152 20.24 -3.22 -22.25
CA ASP A 152 19.44 -2.88 -23.45
C ASP A 152 18.42 -1.75 -23.23
N GLY A 153 18.81 -0.67 -22.55
CA GLY A 153 17.94 0.51 -22.30
C GLY A 153 16.96 0.36 -21.13
N GLY A 154 17.18 -0.63 -20.29
CA GLY A 154 16.40 -0.88 -19.08
C GLY A 154 17.19 -1.67 -18.04
N TYR A 155 16.49 -2.46 -17.25
CA TYR A 155 17.05 -3.31 -16.21
C TYR A 155 16.45 -4.71 -16.28
N VAL A 156 17.23 -5.72 -15.98
CA VAL A 156 16.78 -7.09 -15.78
C VAL A 156 16.78 -7.37 -14.28
N LEU A 157 15.60 -7.67 -13.73
CA LEU A 157 15.42 -7.96 -12.30
C LEU A 157 15.40 -9.45 -12.06
N ASN A 158 16.17 -9.89 -11.06
CA ASN A 158 16.22 -11.27 -10.57
C ASN A 158 16.16 -11.30 -9.04
N GLY A 159 15.28 -12.15 -8.49
CA GLY A 159 15.13 -12.31 -7.05
C GLY A 159 13.72 -12.71 -6.63
N SER A 160 13.46 -12.60 -5.33
CA SER A 160 12.13 -12.90 -4.80
C SER A 160 11.77 -11.98 -3.63
N LYS A 161 10.48 -11.74 -3.46
CA LYS A 161 9.92 -11.01 -2.31
C LYS A 161 8.90 -11.89 -1.60
N ASN A 162 8.78 -11.71 -0.29
CA ASN A 162 7.93 -12.55 0.54
C ASN A 162 7.01 -11.73 1.46
N TRP A 163 5.84 -12.25 1.76
CA TRP A 163 4.81 -11.60 2.59
C TRP A 163 4.32 -10.27 2.02
N ILE A 164 4.11 -10.21 0.71
CA ILE A 164 3.73 -8.98 0.03
C ILE A 164 2.21 -8.89 -0.09
N THR A 165 1.62 -7.97 0.67
CA THR A 165 0.20 -7.64 0.55
C THR A 165 -0.11 -7.17 -0.86
N ASN A 166 -1.21 -7.65 -1.41
CA ASN A 166 -1.71 -7.41 -2.76
C ASN A 166 -0.89 -8.04 -3.89
N SER A 167 0.28 -8.62 -3.69
CA SER A 167 1.06 -9.12 -4.85
C SER A 167 0.27 -10.05 -5.77
N PRO A 168 -0.65 -10.93 -5.31
CA PRO A 168 -1.43 -11.76 -6.21
C PRO A 168 -2.43 -11.01 -7.11
N ILE A 169 -2.85 -9.80 -6.72
CA ILE A 169 -3.90 -9.02 -7.39
C ILE A 169 -3.44 -7.66 -7.90
N ALA A 170 -2.22 -7.21 -7.55
CA ALA A 170 -1.72 -5.90 -7.93
C ALA A 170 -1.45 -5.78 -9.43
N ASP A 171 -1.79 -4.66 -10.03
CA ASP A 171 -1.44 -4.28 -11.41
C ASP A 171 -0.07 -3.63 -11.49
N VAL A 172 0.31 -2.92 -10.41
CA VAL A 172 1.51 -2.09 -10.29
C VAL A 172 2.34 -2.59 -9.12
N LEU A 173 3.51 -3.15 -9.39
CA LEU A 173 4.37 -3.68 -8.35
C LEU A 173 5.57 -2.74 -8.14
N ILE A 174 5.68 -2.13 -6.97
CA ILE A 174 6.87 -1.36 -6.60
C ILE A 174 7.90 -2.33 -6.06
N ILE A 175 8.95 -2.56 -6.81
CA ILE A 175 10.01 -3.53 -6.50
C ILE A 175 11.29 -2.79 -6.11
N TRP A 176 11.83 -3.12 -4.94
CA TRP A 176 13.11 -2.63 -4.47
C TRP A 176 14.20 -3.66 -4.76
N ALA A 177 15.25 -3.23 -5.44
CA ALA A 177 16.38 -4.08 -5.83
C ALA A 177 17.69 -3.30 -5.76
N LYS A 178 18.81 -4.00 -5.65
CA LYS A 178 20.14 -3.42 -5.72
C LYS A 178 20.66 -3.46 -7.15
N ASP A 179 21.21 -2.35 -7.62
CA ASP A 179 21.91 -2.32 -8.90
C ASP A 179 23.30 -2.99 -8.81
N GLU A 180 24.06 -2.97 -9.90
CA GLU A 180 25.42 -3.57 -9.97
C GLU A 180 26.43 -2.91 -9.02
N GLN A 181 26.18 -1.69 -8.58
CA GLN A 181 26.98 -0.96 -7.60
C GLN A 181 26.47 -1.14 -6.16
N GLU A 182 25.57 -2.10 -5.90
CA GLU A 182 24.89 -2.33 -4.62
C GLU A 182 24.05 -1.13 -4.14
N ILE A 183 23.72 -0.19 -5.04
CA ILE A 183 22.86 0.95 -4.73
C ILE A 183 21.40 0.50 -4.85
N LEU A 184 20.61 0.84 -3.84
CA LEU A 184 19.18 0.55 -3.85
C LEU A 184 18.45 1.41 -4.88
N ARG A 185 17.62 0.75 -5.71
CA ARG A 185 16.73 1.35 -6.70
C ARG A 185 15.30 0.89 -6.48
N GLY A 186 14.35 1.70 -6.92
CA GLY A 186 12.94 1.34 -6.98
C GLY A 186 12.48 1.19 -8.43
N PHE A 187 11.66 0.20 -8.71
CA PHE A 187 11.16 -0.10 -10.04
C PHE A 187 9.64 -0.26 -10.02
N ILE A 188 8.97 0.27 -11.03
CA ILE A 188 7.56 0.00 -11.31
C ILE A 188 7.52 -1.19 -12.27
N VAL A 189 7.01 -2.32 -11.81
CA VAL A 189 6.87 -3.55 -12.61
C VAL A 189 5.38 -3.76 -12.89
N ASP A 190 5.05 -3.93 -14.17
CA ASP A 190 3.66 -4.21 -14.56
C ASP A 190 3.32 -5.69 -14.36
N ARG A 191 2.05 -5.98 -14.13
CA ARG A 191 1.52 -7.32 -13.87
C ARG A 191 1.87 -8.35 -14.96
N ASP A 192 1.85 -7.94 -16.21
CA ASP A 192 2.05 -8.77 -17.39
C ASP A 192 3.52 -8.92 -17.81
N SER A 193 4.46 -8.43 -16.99
CA SER A 193 5.89 -8.57 -17.26
C SER A 193 6.30 -10.03 -17.35
N LYS A 194 6.98 -10.39 -18.45
CA LYS A 194 7.48 -11.76 -18.65
C LYS A 194 8.48 -12.11 -17.54
N GLY A 195 8.36 -13.31 -16.97
CA GLY A 195 9.22 -13.79 -15.88
C GLY A 195 8.74 -13.39 -14.48
N LEU A 196 7.63 -12.63 -14.37
CA LEU A 196 7.00 -12.32 -13.11
C LEU A 196 6.00 -13.40 -12.69
N SER A 197 6.08 -13.85 -11.46
CA SER A 197 5.01 -14.68 -10.85
C SER A 197 4.72 -14.26 -9.41
N THR A 198 3.48 -14.37 -9.00
CA THR A 198 3.01 -13.85 -7.71
C THR A 198 2.03 -14.80 -7.02
N PRO A 199 2.49 -15.99 -6.59
CA PRO A 199 1.64 -16.96 -5.93
C PRO A 199 1.10 -16.43 -4.59
N LYS A 200 -0.18 -16.76 -4.31
CA LYS A 200 -0.84 -16.43 -3.05
C LYS A 200 -0.32 -17.29 -1.90
N ILE A 201 -0.25 -16.72 -0.71
CA ILE A 201 -0.03 -17.42 0.56
C ILE A 201 -1.39 -17.60 1.23
N ASP A 202 -1.81 -18.85 1.39
CA ASP A 202 -3.05 -19.26 2.07
C ASP A 202 -2.76 -19.81 3.47
N GLY A 203 -3.80 -19.98 4.28
CA GLY A 203 -3.72 -20.57 5.61
C GLY A 203 -3.10 -19.67 6.67
N LYS A 204 -3.15 -18.35 6.48
CA LYS A 204 -2.63 -17.39 7.46
C LYS A 204 -3.42 -17.46 8.78
N PHE A 205 -2.73 -17.27 9.89
CA PHE A 205 -3.37 -17.19 11.21
C PHE A 205 -4.10 -15.87 11.43
N ALA A 206 -3.53 -14.77 10.97
CA ALA A 206 -4.09 -13.41 11.07
C ALA A 206 -4.10 -12.72 9.70
N LEU A 207 -4.79 -11.57 9.59
CA LEU A 207 -4.96 -10.83 8.33
C LEU A 207 -5.51 -11.73 7.21
N ARG A 208 -6.44 -12.62 7.56
CA ARG A 208 -6.91 -13.68 6.67
C ARG A 208 -7.65 -13.12 5.45
N ALA A 209 -8.40 -12.03 5.62
CA ALA A 209 -9.07 -11.34 4.53
C ALA A 209 -8.14 -10.45 3.69
N SER A 210 -6.83 -10.36 4.01
CA SER A 210 -5.85 -9.64 3.20
C SER A 210 -5.19 -10.58 2.20
N THR A 211 -5.29 -10.27 0.91
CA THR A 211 -4.58 -11.01 -0.13
C THR A 211 -3.08 -10.77 0.01
N THR A 212 -2.33 -11.81 0.32
CA THR A 212 -0.88 -11.76 0.56
C THR A 212 -0.20 -12.82 -0.29
N GLY A 213 0.96 -12.51 -0.86
CA GLY A 213 1.67 -13.46 -1.69
C GLY A 213 3.18 -13.28 -1.67
N GLN A 214 3.81 -14.02 -2.55
CA GLN A 214 5.22 -13.88 -2.88
C GLN A 214 5.34 -13.17 -4.24
N ILE A 215 6.54 -12.72 -4.56
CA ILE A 215 6.90 -12.21 -5.89
C ILE A 215 8.18 -12.94 -6.31
N PHE A 216 8.16 -13.57 -7.45
CA PHE A 216 9.35 -14.14 -8.08
C PHE A 216 9.64 -13.37 -9.36
N LEU A 217 10.90 -13.03 -9.55
CA LEU A 217 11.44 -12.28 -10.67
C LEU A 217 12.52 -13.15 -11.34
N GLU A 218 12.23 -13.64 -12.53
CA GLU A 218 13.13 -14.48 -13.34
C GLU A 218 13.37 -13.78 -14.66
N ASP A 219 14.49 -13.07 -14.76
CA ASP A 219 14.87 -12.26 -15.92
C ASP A 219 13.78 -11.25 -16.33
N VAL A 220 13.14 -10.60 -15.35
CA VAL A 220 12.10 -9.60 -15.61
C VAL A 220 12.73 -8.33 -16.15
N PHE A 221 12.47 -8.03 -17.42
CA PHE A 221 12.93 -6.78 -18.03
C PHE A 221 12.01 -5.62 -17.65
N VAL A 222 12.63 -4.54 -17.18
CA VAL A 222 11.95 -3.28 -16.81
C VAL A 222 12.59 -2.15 -17.61
N PRO A 223 11.81 -1.43 -18.46
CA PRO A 223 12.31 -0.27 -19.20
C PRO A 223 12.85 0.82 -18.26
N LYS A 224 13.81 1.61 -18.73
CA LYS A 224 14.48 2.64 -17.92
C LYS A 224 13.52 3.70 -17.38
N ASP A 225 12.49 4.03 -18.12
CA ASP A 225 11.44 4.99 -17.74
C ASP A 225 10.51 4.48 -16.64
N LYS A 226 10.61 3.20 -16.25
CA LYS A 226 9.91 2.58 -15.12
C LYS A 226 10.76 2.46 -13.85
N MET A 227 12.01 2.87 -13.88
CA MET A 227 12.79 3.06 -12.66
C MET A 227 12.34 4.38 -11.99
N LEU A 228 12.21 4.40 -10.68
CA LEU A 228 11.94 5.60 -9.89
C LEU A 228 13.21 6.46 -9.85
N PRO A 229 13.29 7.59 -10.57
CA PRO A 229 14.55 8.28 -10.82
C PRO A 229 15.15 8.94 -9.57
N ASN A 230 14.32 9.25 -8.59
CA ASN A 230 14.73 9.97 -7.39
C ASN A 230 15.14 9.06 -6.22
N VAL A 231 15.24 7.74 -6.45
CA VAL A 231 15.73 6.78 -5.44
C VAL A 231 17.24 6.57 -5.57
N GLN A 232 17.98 6.86 -4.50
CA GLN A 232 19.45 6.68 -4.46
C GLN A 232 19.93 5.96 -3.20
N SER A 233 19.02 5.55 -2.30
CA SER A 233 19.38 4.90 -1.05
C SER A 233 18.15 4.28 -0.36
N PHE A 234 18.36 3.62 0.78
CA PHE A 234 17.30 3.12 1.67
C PHE A 234 16.35 4.20 2.20
N ARG A 235 16.67 5.49 2.03
CA ARG A 235 15.71 6.57 2.32
C ARG A 235 14.41 6.41 1.51
N GLY A 236 14.49 5.85 0.30
CA GLY A 236 13.31 5.57 -0.53
C GLY A 236 12.27 4.70 0.17
N PRO A 237 12.53 3.41 0.40
CA PRO A 237 11.57 2.53 1.06
C PRO A 237 11.27 2.95 2.50
N PHE A 238 12.23 3.50 3.25
CA PHE A 238 11.99 3.92 4.64
C PHE A 238 11.07 5.14 4.75
N SER A 239 11.08 6.07 3.80
CA SER A 239 10.10 7.14 3.71
C SER A 239 8.67 6.55 3.61
N CYS A 240 8.47 5.60 2.71
CA CYS A 240 7.18 4.90 2.56
C CYS A 240 6.78 4.16 3.84
N LEU A 241 7.73 3.45 4.47
CA LEU A 241 7.47 2.74 5.73
C LEU A 241 7.13 3.68 6.88
N ASN A 242 7.67 4.90 6.93
CA ASN A 242 7.30 5.88 7.96
C ASN A 242 5.84 6.30 7.81
N MET A 243 5.37 6.49 6.58
CA MET A 243 3.96 6.75 6.30
C MET A 243 3.06 5.58 6.70
N ALA A 244 3.49 4.34 6.38
CA ALA A 244 2.76 3.14 6.77
C ALA A 244 2.68 2.99 8.29
N ARG A 245 3.77 3.21 9.02
CA ARG A 245 3.81 3.15 10.51
C ARG A 245 2.85 4.15 11.15
N TYR A 246 2.77 5.37 10.58
CA TYR A 246 1.83 6.37 11.04
C TYR A 246 0.38 5.87 10.93
N GLY A 247 -0.01 5.35 9.77
CA GLY A 247 -1.35 4.78 9.55
C GLY A 247 -1.65 3.57 10.44
N ILE A 248 -0.65 2.70 10.70
CA ILE A 248 -0.79 1.56 11.61
C ILE A 248 -1.03 2.03 13.06
N ALA A 249 -0.33 3.08 13.51
CA ALA A 249 -0.53 3.61 14.86
C ALA A 249 -1.96 4.10 15.09
N TRP A 250 -2.54 4.80 14.10
CA TRP A 250 -3.95 5.21 14.13
C TRP A 250 -4.89 3.99 14.06
N GLY A 251 -4.60 3.05 13.18
CA GLY A 251 -5.40 1.84 13.01
C GLY A 251 -5.50 1.03 14.29
N ALA A 252 -4.38 0.83 14.99
CA ALA A 252 -4.35 0.09 16.25
C ALA A 252 -5.31 0.66 17.30
N MET A 253 -5.53 1.98 17.32
CA MET A 253 -6.52 2.61 18.19
C MET A 253 -7.94 2.21 17.78
N GLY A 254 -8.23 2.14 16.47
CA GLY A 254 -9.51 1.65 15.96
C GLY A 254 -9.81 0.22 16.38
N ALA A 255 -8.83 -0.68 16.28
CA ALA A 255 -8.96 -2.05 16.74
C ALA A 255 -9.17 -2.17 18.25
N ALA A 256 -8.56 -1.27 19.03
CA ALA A 256 -8.74 -1.25 20.51
C ALA A 256 -10.11 -0.72 20.95
N GLU A 257 -10.82 -0.01 20.08
CA GLU A 257 -12.13 0.59 20.37
C GLU A 257 -13.31 -0.30 19.93
N PHE A 258 -13.05 -1.40 19.22
CA PHE A 258 -14.08 -2.32 18.71
C PHE A 258 -14.76 -3.15 19.82
#